data_626d0913a6092740999a48ec21b966c7
#
_entry.id   626d0913a6092740999a48ec21b966c7
#
_cell.length_a   1.000
_cell.length_b   1.000
_cell.length_c   1.000
_cell.angle_alpha   90.00
_cell.angle_beta   90.00
_cell.angle_gamma   90.00
#
_symmetry.space_group_name_H-M   'P 1'
#
loop_
_entity.id
_entity.type
_entity.pdbx_description
1 polymer ?
#
loop_
_entity_poly.entity_id
_entity_poly.type
_entity_poly.pdbx_seq_one_letter_code
_entity_poly.pdbx_strand_id
1 'polypeptide(L)'
;GAWRTSKTGKNRLTLVFPDDLAELAVYCASGHEAGEVGLEWAKAQPGLSAGWWRRRDFPYGTLSVPDRTMQEILDSSIRNIYQAREIKNGLPIFQVGPTCYRGLWVVDGCFILEAMTYLGRGAEARAGIDHLLTRQGPDGSFDILGKYWKENGIVLYILYRHALLTGDMEWLKAKWGTVRTLVGVIKRLREASRKNPAAPEAGLMPPGFSDGGIGGINAEYTNVYWNLAGLRAAVEAARLIQAPEAADWEAEYSDFWATFRKAAKRDAKPYRDGLMILPVLMAPSPDILPVRGQWAFCHAVFPGQIFEPDDPLARANMALLDDNQSEGLVYGTGWMANGIWNYFGSFYGHAHLWLGNGPKAAEVLYAFANHASPLGAWREEQPPAGQDKKGGTFVGDMPHNWASAEFIRLVRNLLVLERGQELHVLEGLPRSWLFANAETALKDVATDFGPVSLHLKVSADGRSATLAVTKPESPRLKKLVVHLGAWAREGKVLTSREGRTYLFEIPMVK
;
A
#
# COMPACT_ATOMS: atom_id res chain seq x y z
N GLY A 1 -37.54 -5.35 38.06
CA GLY A 1 -36.83 -6.60 38.33
C GLY A 1 -35.47 -6.31 38.94
N ALA A 2 -35.07 -7.07 39.97
CA ALA A 2 -33.80 -6.85 40.66
C ALA A 2 -32.65 -7.42 39.81
N TRP A 3 -31.74 -6.58 39.38
CA TRP A 3 -30.52 -6.95 38.71
C TRP A 3 -29.53 -7.54 39.73
N ARG A 4 -29.00 -8.72 39.44
CA ARG A 4 -27.89 -9.27 40.23
C ARG A 4 -26.61 -9.16 39.43
N THR A 5 -25.65 -8.44 39.96
CA THR A 5 -24.30 -8.34 39.39
C THR A 5 -23.35 -9.19 40.21
N SER A 6 -22.58 -10.07 39.58
CA SER A 6 -21.47 -10.76 40.22
C SER A 6 -20.18 -10.43 39.52
N LYS A 7 -19.16 -10.00 40.26
CA LYS A 7 -17.81 -9.77 39.73
C LYS A 7 -17.02 -11.06 39.90
N THR A 8 -16.92 -11.85 38.86
CA THR A 8 -16.14 -13.07 38.84
C THR A 8 -14.96 -12.95 37.88
N GLY A 9 -13.76 -12.96 38.40
CA GLY A 9 -12.54 -12.86 37.60
C GLY A 9 -12.26 -11.47 37.05
N LYS A 10 -11.16 -11.33 36.30
CA LYS A 10 -10.77 -10.08 35.69
C LYS A 10 -11.76 -9.68 34.58
N ASN A 11 -12.41 -8.54 34.75
CA ASN A 11 -13.26 -7.89 33.74
C ASN A 11 -14.49 -8.67 33.25
N ARG A 12 -15.06 -9.55 34.06
CA ARG A 12 -16.32 -10.24 33.75
C ARG A 12 -17.48 -9.68 34.56
N LEU A 13 -18.51 -9.20 33.86
CA LEU A 13 -19.80 -8.82 34.41
C LEU A 13 -20.82 -9.87 33.97
N THR A 14 -21.49 -10.52 34.93
CA THR A 14 -22.59 -11.43 34.65
C THR A 14 -23.89 -10.75 34.99
N LEU A 15 -24.79 -10.65 34.02
CA LEU A 15 -26.14 -10.11 34.20
C LEU A 15 -27.12 -11.27 34.10
N VAL A 16 -28.03 -11.35 35.07
CA VAL A 16 -29.11 -12.35 35.07
C VAL A 16 -30.40 -11.62 34.77
N PHE A 17 -31.10 -12.08 33.78
CA PHE A 17 -32.35 -11.49 33.28
C PHE A 17 -33.56 -12.31 33.72
N PRO A 18 -34.72 -11.67 33.87
CA PRO A 18 -35.99 -12.39 34.00
C PRO A 18 -36.30 -13.21 32.73
N ASP A 19 -36.93 -14.34 32.88
CA ASP A 19 -37.27 -15.24 31.75
C ASP A 19 -38.27 -14.62 30.76
N ASP A 20 -39.00 -13.59 31.15
CA ASP A 20 -39.97 -12.86 30.34
C ASP A 20 -39.42 -11.58 29.71
N LEU A 21 -38.09 -11.40 29.70
CA LEU A 21 -37.47 -10.22 29.10
C LEU A 21 -37.58 -10.29 27.57
N ALA A 22 -38.41 -9.44 26.95
CA ALA A 22 -38.62 -9.40 25.52
C ALA A 22 -37.51 -8.63 24.77
N GLU A 23 -36.92 -7.61 25.39
CA GLU A 23 -35.92 -6.75 24.77
C GLU A 23 -34.84 -6.32 25.77
N LEU A 24 -33.60 -6.28 25.31
CA LEU A 24 -32.43 -5.85 26.07
C LEU A 24 -31.55 -4.92 25.23
N ALA A 25 -31.11 -3.82 25.82
CA ALA A 25 -30.05 -3.00 25.28
C ALA A 25 -28.87 -2.93 26.28
N VAL A 26 -27.67 -3.13 25.78
CA VAL A 26 -26.44 -2.97 26.58
C VAL A 26 -25.71 -1.73 26.05
N TYR A 27 -25.55 -0.75 26.93
CA TYR A 27 -24.81 0.47 26.63
C TYR A 27 -23.48 0.47 27.38
N CYS A 28 -22.38 0.59 26.61
CA CYS A 28 -21.03 0.75 27.15
C CYS A 28 -20.53 2.17 26.83
N ALA A 29 -20.51 3.04 27.81
CA ALA A 29 -19.94 4.38 27.66
C ALA A 29 -18.42 4.31 27.72
N SER A 30 -17.73 4.89 26.73
CA SER A 30 -16.29 5.11 26.77
C SER A 30 -16.00 6.58 27.07
N GLY A 31 -15.58 6.89 28.29
CA GLY A 31 -14.97 8.18 28.64
C GLY A 31 -15.90 9.36 28.92
N HIS A 32 -17.23 9.18 28.98
CA HIS A 32 -18.20 10.19 29.38
C HIS A 32 -19.15 9.62 30.41
N GLU A 33 -19.63 10.47 31.30
CA GLU A 33 -20.67 10.08 32.24
C GLU A 33 -21.90 9.56 31.48
N ALA A 34 -22.25 8.31 31.71
CA ALA A 34 -23.47 7.74 31.17
C ALA A 34 -24.64 8.38 31.94
N GLY A 35 -25.35 9.30 31.31
CA GLY A 35 -26.71 9.66 31.77
C GLY A 35 -27.65 8.46 31.70
N GLU A 36 -28.79 8.52 32.36
CA GLU A 36 -29.81 7.47 32.20
C GLU A 36 -30.24 7.38 30.73
N VAL A 37 -29.92 6.27 30.08
CA VAL A 37 -30.33 5.98 28.70
C VAL A 37 -31.46 4.96 28.72
N GLY A 38 -32.59 5.33 28.15
CA GLY A 38 -33.76 4.43 28.04
C GLY A 38 -33.67 3.50 26.84
N LEU A 39 -34.53 2.46 26.82
CA LEU A 39 -34.58 1.48 25.74
C LEU A 39 -34.91 2.15 24.38
N GLU A 40 -35.81 3.12 24.36
CA GLU A 40 -36.15 3.86 23.11
C GLU A 40 -34.97 4.64 22.55
N TRP A 41 -34.15 5.26 23.40
CA TRP A 41 -32.88 5.86 22.97
C TRP A 41 -31.96 4.82 22.34
N ALA A 42 -31.79 3.65 22.97
CA ALA A 42 -30.95 2.58 22.48
C ALA A 42 -31.45 2.05 21.13
N LYS A 43 -32.76 1.87 20.94
CA LYS A 43 -33.40 1.48 19.67
C LYS A 43 -33.15 2.47 18.54
N ALA A 44 -33.08 3.75 18.86
CA ALA A 44 -32.82 4.80 17.86
C ALA A 44 -31.35 4.85 17.40
N GLN A 45 -30.38 4.39 18.19
CA GLN A 45 -28.95 4.54 17.90
C GLN A 45 -28.51 3.89 16.57
N PRO A 46 -28.93 2.67 16.20
CA PRO A 46 -28.56 2.10 14.90
C PRO A 46 -28.98 2.97 13.72
N GLY A 47 -30.21 3.51 13.76
CA GLY A 47 -30.70 4.42 12.72
C GLY A 47 -29.96 5.75 12.67
N LEU A 48 -29.66 6.34 13.84
CA LEU A 48 -28.89 7.58 13.96
C LEU A 48 -27.46 7.38 13.45
N SER A 49 -26.81 6.28 13.83
CA SER A 49 -25.46 5.93 13.39
C SER A 49 -25.44 5.72 11.86
N ALA A 50 -26.35 4.91 11.31
CA ALA A 50 -26.45 4.70 9.88
C ALA A 50 -26.72 6.02 9.13
N GLY A 51 -27.59 6.88 9.67
CA GLY A 51 -27.85 8.21 9.12
C GLY A 51 -26.63 9.12 9.16
N TRP A 52 -25.83 9.05 10.24
CA TRP A 52 -24.59 9.80 10.36
C TRP A 52 -23.59 9.37 9.28
N TRP A 53 -23.35 8.06 9.13
CA TRP A 53 -22.44 7.52 8.12
C TRP A 53 -22.88 7.85 6.69
N ARG A 54 -24.17 7.74 6.36
CA ARG A 54 -24.69 8.08 5.03
C ARG A 54 -24.51 9.56 4.65
N ARG A 55 -24.42 10.45 5.63
CA ARG A 55 -24.18 11.89 5.41
C ARG A 55 -22.71 12.26 5.36
N ARG A 56 -21.79 11.31 5.53
CA ARG A 56 -20.34 11.57 5.39
C ARG A 56 -19.96 11.65 3.92
N ASP A 57 -19.11 12.61 3.63
CA ASP A 57 -18.53 12.76 2.30
C ASP A 57 -17.36 11.78 2.16
N PHE A 58 -17.65 10.54 1.79
CA PHE A 58 -16.65 9.56 1.40
C PHE A 58 -16.31 9.73 -0.08
N PRO A 59 -15.06 9.46 -0.49
CA PRO A 59 -14.65 9.53 -1.89
C PRO A 59 -15.13 8.32 -2.71
N TYR A 60 -16.37 7.84 -2.48
CA TYR A 60 -17.00 6.81 -3.28
C TYR A 60 -17.21 7.30 -4.72
N GLY A 61 -17.04 6.40 -5.68
CA GLY A 61 -17.19 6.72 -7.09
C GLY A 61 -15.99 7.45 -7.73
N THR A 62 -14.92 7.74 -6.96
CA THR A 62 -13.63 8.15 -7.53
C THR A 62 -13.03 7.03 -8.38
N LEU A 63 -13.16 5.79 -7.90
CA LEU A 63 -12.87 4.55 -8.61
C LEU A 63 -14.17 3.77 -8.73
N SER A 64 -14.57 3.43 -9.96
CA SER A 64 -15.76 2.63 -10.23
C SER A 64 -15.41 1.45 -11.12
N VAL A 65 -15.77 0.25 -10.68
CA VAL A 65 -15.51 -0.98 -11.40
C VAL A 65 -16.80 -1.77 -11.61
N PRO A 66 -16.96 -2.53 -12.72
CA PRO A 66 -18.23 -3.18 -13.05
C PRO A 66 -18.48 -4.47 -12.25
N ASP A 67 -17.46 -5.05 -11.65
CA ASP A 67 -17.60 -6.18 -10.75
C ASP A 67 -18.12 -5.69 -9.40
N ARG A 68 -19.36 -6.07 -9.10
CA ARG A 68 -20.07 -5.61 -7.90
C ARG A 68 -19.33 -5.98 -6.62
N THR A 69 -18.78 -7.18 -6.53
CA THR A 69 -18.05 -7.64 -5.34
C THR A 69 -16.78 -6.82 -5.13
N MET A 70 -16.01 -6.58 -6.20
CA MET A 70 -14.83 -5.72 -6.16
C MET A 70 -15.18 -4.29 -5.76
N GLN A 71 -16.29 -3.74 -6.25
CA GLN A 71 -16.76 -2.41 -5.87
C GLN A 71 -17.15 -2.35 -4.39
N GLU A 72 -17.89 -3.34 -3.89
CA GLU A 72 -18.29 -3.41 -2.48
C GLU A 72 -17.07 -3.52 -1.54
N ILE A 73 -16.03 -4.25 -1.93
CA ILE A 73 -14.77 -4.34 -1.18
C ILE A 73 -14.00 -3.01 -1.25
N LEU A 74 -13.99 -2.34 -2.39
CA LEU A 74 -13.35 -1.03 -2.56
C LEU A 74 -14.01 0.03 -1.66
N ASP A 75 -15.34 0.10 -1.66
CA ASP A 75 -16.11 1.00 -0.80
C ASP A 75 -15.93 0.66 0.68
N SER A 76 -15.85 -0.63 1.01
CA SER A 76 -15.54 -1.10 2.35
C SER A 76 -14.14 -0.70 2.80
N SER A 77 -13.16 -0.78 1.91
CA SER A 77 -11.78 -0.36 2.18
C SER A 77 -11.71 1.13 2.53
N ILE A 78 -12.40 1.98 1.76
CA ILE A 78 -12.53 3.41 2.06
C ILE A 78 -13.17 3.61 3.43
N ARG A 79 -14.30 2.95 3.69
CA ARG A 79 -15.02 3.05 4.96
C ARG A 79 -14.14 2.59 6.15
N ASN A 80 -13.40 1.49 6.03
CA ASN A 80 -12.55 0.96 7.08
C ASN A 80 -11.48 1.97 7.51
N ILE A 81 -10.83 2.63 6.53
CA ILE A 81 -9.85 3.70 6.79
C ILE A 81 -10.49 4.86 7.56
N TYR A 82 -11.70 5.29 7.18
CA TYR A 82 -12.39 6.38 7.86
C TYR A 82 -12.92 5.98 9.23
N GLN A 83 -13.36 4.75 9.45
CA GLN A 83 -13.82 4.25 10.75
C GLN A 83 -12.70 4.18 11.77
N ALA A 84 -11.46 3.96 11.35
CA ALA A 84 -10.31 3.90 12.23
C ALA A 84 -9.69 5.26 12.57
N ARG A 85 -10.22 6.38 12.04
CA ARG A 85 -9.69 7.71 12.36
C ARG A 85 -9.82 8.05 13.84
N GLU A 86 -8.79 8.69 14.37
CA GLU A 86 -8.79 9.29 15.70
C GLU A 86 -8.50 10.78 15.62
N ILE A 87 -9.02 11.55 16.58
CA ILE A 87 -8.66 12.96 16.72
C ILE A 87 -7.39 13.04 17.58
N LYS A 88 -6.30 13.53 16.99
CA LYS A 88 -5.02 13.78 17.65
C LYS A 88 -4.64 15.25 17.49
N ASN A 89 -4.49 15.96 18.59
CA ASN A 89 -4.21 17.41 18.57
C ASN A 89 -5.20 18.21 17.69
N GLY A 90 -6.48 17.84 17.75
CA GLY A 90 -7.55 18.46 16.96
C GLY A 90 -7.63 18.01 15.48
N LEU A 91 -6.73 17.15 15.02
CA LEU A 91 -6.70 16.66 13.65
C LEU A 91 -7.23 15.22 13.54
N PRO A 92 -8.05 14.90 12.53
CA PRO A 92 -8.47 13.53 12.25
C PRO A 92 -7.32 12.77 11.58
N ILE A 93 -6.73 11.82 12.29
CA ILE A 93 -5.60 11.01 11.83
C ILE A 93 -6.05 9.59 11.55
N PHE A 94 -5.72 9.07 10.38
CA PHE A 94 -5.96 7.68 10.02
C PHE A 94 -5.11 6.73 10.88
N GLN A 95 -5.65 5.54 11.16
CA GLN A 95 -4.97 4.53 11.98
C GLN A 95 -4.76 3.26 11.15
N VAL A 96 -3.72 2.51 11.48
CA VAL A 96 -3.45 1.21 10.86
C VAL A 96 -4.50 0.18 11.27
N GLY A 97 -4.83 0.14 12.55
CA GLY A 97 -5.82 -0.79 13.07
C GLY A 97 -6.41 -0.34 14.41
N PRO A 98 -7.46 -1.03 14.90
CA PRO A 98 -8.19 -0.61 16.08
C PRO A 98 -7.53 -0.99 17.41
N THR A 99 -6.65 -2.01 17.43
CA THR A 99 -6.11 -2.59 18.67
C THR A 99 -4.59 -2.67 18.70
N CYS A 100 -3.95 -3.65 18.06
CA CYS A 100 -2.50 -3.86 18.19
C CYS A 100 -1.68 -2.84 17.40
N TYR A 101 -2.17 -2.37 16.27
CA TYR A 101 -1.53 -1.31 15.46
C TYR A 101 -2.25 0.02 15.58
N ARG A 102 -2.75 0.32 16.80
CA ARG A 102 -3.39 1.61 17.04
C ARG A 102 -2.37 2.74 16.89
N GLY A 103 -2.62 3.60 15.93
CA GLY A 103 -1.72 4.70 15.55
C GLY A 103 -1.47 4.72 14.05
N LEU A 104 -0.91 5.81 13.58
CA LEU A 104 -0.42 5.92 12.21
C LEU A 104 1.08 5.59 12.23
N TRP A 105 1.42 4.38 11.85
CA TRP A 105 2.80 3.91 11.73
C TRP A 105 3.43 4.47 10.46
N VAL A 106 4.74 4.63 10.43
CA VAL A 106 5.43 5.20 9.26
C VAL A 106 5.29 4.29 8.04
N VAL A 107 5.59 3.00 8.20
CA VAL A 107 5.57 2.02 7.10
C VAL A 107 4.17 1.90 6.52
N ASP A 108 3.20 1.53 7.34
CA ASP A 108 1.81 1.33 6.96
C ASP A 108 1.14 2.64 6.53
N GLY A 109 1.42 3.69 7.29
CA GLY A 109 0.83 5.01 7.08
C GLY A 109 1.18 5.63 5.74
N CYS A 110 2.40 5.37 5.24
CA CYS A 110 2.82 5.79 3.91
C CYS A 110 1.78 5.39 2.84
N PHE A 111 1.34 4.14 2.84
CA PHE A 111 0.42 3.60 1.85
C PHE A 111 -1.03 4.03 2.09
N ILE A 112 -1.45 4.16 3.36
CA ILE A 112 -2.78 4.71 3.70
C ILE A 112 -2.89 6.14 3.19
N LEU A 113 -1.88 6.98 3.42
CA LEU A 113 -1.87 8.38 3.02
C LEU A 113 -1.78 8.55 1.49
N GLU A 114 -1.03 7.67 0.81
CA GLU A 114 -1.00 7.64 -0.66
C GLU A 114 -2.36 7.25 -1.24
N ALA A 115 -3.00 6.19 -0.73
CA ALA A 115 -4.33 5.76 -1.18
C ALA A 115 -5.38 6.86 -1.03
N MET A 116 -5.36 7.56 0.11
CA MET A 116 -6.28 8.68 0.34
C MET A 116 -5.98 9.87 -0.59
N THR A 117 -4.71 10.11 -0.92
CA THR A 117 -4.34 11.14 -1.90
C THR A 117 -4.83 10.79 -3.30
N TYR A 118 -4.76 9.52 -3.72
CA TYR A 118 -5.34 9.06 -4.99
C TYR A 118 -6.83 9.36 -5.10
N LEU A 119 -7.55 9.24 -4.00
CA LEU A 119 -8.99 9.48 -3.90
C LEU A 119 -9.36 10.97 -3.73
N GLY A 120 -8.41 11.89 -3.96
CA GLY A 120 -8.65 13.34 -3.83
C GLY A 120 -8.66 13.87 -2.39
N ARG A 121 -8.24 13.06 -1.40
CA ARG A 121 -8.19 13.43 0.03
C ARG A 121 -6.79 13.89 0.46
N GLY A 122 -6.11 14.63 -0.42
CA GLY A 122 -4.75 15.12 -0.17
C GLY A 122 -4.59 15.97 1.08
N ALA A 123 -5.58 16.79 1.44
CA ALA A 123 -5.55 17.58 2.67
C ALA A 123 -5.58 16.72 3.94
N GLU A 124 -6.42 15.67 3.96
CA GLU A 124 -6.49 14.72 5.08
C GLU A 124 -5.21 13.87 5.16
N ALA A 125 -4.67 13.46 4.02
CA ALA A 125 -3.39 12.77 3.94
C ALA A 125 -2.24 13.65 4.47
N ARG A 126 -2.22 14.94 4.12
CA ARG A 126 -1.23 15.91 4.61
C ARG A 126 -1.24 16.04 6.13
N ALA A 127 -2.42 16.10 6.76
CA ALA A 127 -2.54 16.11 8.21
C ALA A 127 -1.89 14.87 8.84
N GLY A 128 -2.04 13.70 8.20
CA GLY A 128 -1.37 12.47 8.60
C GLY A 128 0.14 12.54 8.47
N ILE A 129 0.66 13.10 7.35
CA ILE A 129 2.09 13.32 7.16
C ILE A 129 2.64 14.25 8.24
N ASP A 130 1.99 15.38 8.48
CA ASP A 130 2.42 16.33 9.52
C ASP A 130 2.44 15.67 10.90
N HIS A 131 1.48 14.80 11.20
CA HIS A 131 1.49 14.00 12.43
C HIS A 131 2.67 13.01 12.46
N LEU A 132 2.97 12.31 11.37
CA LEU A 132 4.15 11.41 11.31
C LEU A 132 5.44 12.17 11.58
N LEU A 133 5.59 13.37 11.01
CA LEU A 133 6.79 14.20 11.18
C LEU A 133 7.04 14.61 12.63
N THR A 134 6.02 14.64 13.50
CA THR A 134 6.21 14.89 14.94
C THR A 134 6.99 13.79 15.66
N ARG A 135 7.19 12.64 15.02
CA ARG A 135 7.94 11.49 15.58
C ARG A 135 9.43 11.51 15.24
N GLN A 136 9.90 12.53 14.52
CA GLN A 136 11.32 12.68 14.22
C GLN A 136 12.11 12.79 15.53
N GLY A 137 13.10 11.94 15.71
CA GLY A 137 13.97 11.92 16.88
C GLY A 137 14.91 13.14 16.95
N PRO A 138 15.54 13.37 18.11
CA PRO A 138 16.46 14.50 18.30
C PRO A 138 17.72 14.42 17.42
N ASP A 139 18.09 13.23 16.96
CA ASP A 139 19.18 13.00 16.00
C ASP A 139 18.74 13.19 14.54
N GLY A 140 17.46 13.51 14.33
CA GLY A 140 16.84 13.72 13.05
C GLY A 140 16.35 12.44 12.35
N SER A 141 16.53 11.27 12.96
CA SER A 141 16.06 9.99 12.41
C SER A 141 14.58 9.71 12.73
N PHE A 142 14.01 8.77 11.97
CA PHE A 142 12.81 8.05 12.34
C PHE A 142 13.21 6.63 12.74
N ASP A 143 12.83 6.22 13.94
CA ASP A 143 13.20 4.92 14.51
C ASP A 143 12.24 4.50 15.62
N ILE A 144 11.05 4.04 15.25
CA ILE A 144 9.98 3.75 16.20
C ILE A 144 10.21 2.48 17.04
N LEU A 145 11.00 1.51 16.49
CA LEU A 145 11.22 0.20 17.11
C LEU A 145 12.66 -0.03 17.61
N GLY A 146 13.56 0.92 17.42
CA GLY A 146 14.99 0.76 17.68
C GLY A 146 15.71 0.06 16.52
N LYS A 147 16.57 0.81 15.84
CA LYS A 147 17.30 0.40 14.63
C LYS A 147 16.38 0.03 13.44
N TYR A 148 15.24 0.70 13.32
CA TYR A 148 14.25 0.49 12.26
C TYR A 148 14.53 1.44 11.08
N TRP A 149 15.76 1.34 10.53
CA TRP A 149 16.37 2.31 9.63
C TRP A 149 15.57 2.62 8.36
N LYS A 150 14.73 1.69 7.91
CA LYS A 150 13.89 1.85 6.71
C LYS A 150 12.93 3.02 6.78
N GLU A 151 12.50 3.43 7.98
CA GLU A 151 11.55 4.54 8.13
C GLU A 151 12.08 5.86 7.57
N ASN A 152 13.40 6.09 7.63
CA ASN A 152 14.01 7.30 7.07
C ASN A 152 13.77 7.41 5.56
N GLY A 153 13.97 6.31 4.85
CA GLY A 153 13.71 6.22 3.41
C GLY A 153 12.21 6.33 3.08
N ILE A 154 11.35 5.71 3.89
CA ILE A 154 9.90 5.75 3.70
C ILE A 154 9.37 7.17 3.87
N VAL A 155 9.85 7.94 4.86
CA VAL A 155 9.43 9.33 5.04
C VAL A 155 9.89 10.21 3.86
N LEU A 156 11.09 10.02 3.33
CA LEU A 156 11.53 10.71 2.10
C LEU A 156 10.60 10.39 0.92
N TYR A 157 10.26 9.12 0.75
CA TYR A 157 9.35 8.70 -0.30
C TYR A 157 7.97 9.36 -0.17
N ILE A 158 7.34 9.35 1.03
CA ILE A 158 6.00 9.91 1.19
C ILE A 158 5.95 11.41 1.00
N LEU A 159 6.99 12.15 1.43
CA LEU A 159 7.08 13.60 1.21
C LEU A 159 7.11 13.93 -0.29
N TYR A 160 7.96 13.26 -1.03
CA TYR A 160 8.04 13.41 -2.48
C TYR A 160 6.74 12.99 -3.18
N ARG A 161 6.24 11.79 -2.85
CA ARG A 161 5.04 11.23 -3.48
C ARG A 161 3.80 12.10 -3.26
N HIS A 162 3.60 12.58 -2.04
CA HIS A 162 2.49 13.48 -1.72
C HIS A 162 2.58 14.80 -2.50
N ALA A 163 3.76 15.40 -2.59
CA ALA A 163 3.96 16.62 -3.37
C ALA A 163 3.65 16.43 -4.85
N LEU A 164 4.07 15.30 -5.44
CA LEU A 164 3.76 14.95 -6.82
C LEU A 164 2.25 14.82 -7.05
N LEU A 165 1.59 14.00 -6.23
CA LEU A 165 0.16 13.68 -6.37
C LEU A 165 -0.74 14.89 -6.15
N THR A 166 -0.33 15.83 -5.28
CA THR A 166 -1.08 17.06 -5.01
C THR A 166 -0.67 18.23 -5.90
N GLY A 167 0.48 18.13 -6.58
CA GLY A 167 1.07 19.23 -7.33
C GLY A 167 1.63 20.36 -6.46
N ASP A 168 1.72 20.18 -5.12
CA ASP A 168 2.08 21.24 -4.17
C ASP A 168 3.58 21.28 -3.89
N MET A 169 4.31 21.93 -4.77
CA MET A 169 5.77 22.09 -4.64
C MET A 169 6.16 23.09 -3.53
N GLU A 170 5.30 24.05 -3.21
CA GLU A 170 5.57 24.99 -2.12
C GLU A 170 5.50 24.30 -0.76
N TRP A 171 4.57 23.38 -0.58
CA TRP A 171 4.56 22.53 0.60
C TRP A 171 5.84 21.67 0.71
N LEU A 172 6.32 21.10 -0.39
CA LEU A 172 7.57 20.34 -0.39
C LEU A 172 8.76 21.20 0.01
N LYS A 173 8.86 22.43 -0.52
CA LYS A 173 9.87 23.40 -0.13
C LYS A 173 9.79 23.74 1.36
N ALA A 174 8.59 23.89 1.91
CA ALA A 174 8.41 24.13 3.35
C ALA A 174 8.89 22.96 4.22
N LYS A 175 8.88 21.72 3.69
CA LYS A 175 9.40 20.51 4.35
C LYS A 175 10.87 20.21 4.03
N TRP A 176 11.54 21.07 3.26
CA TRP A 176 12.88 20.77 2.74
C TRP A 176 13.95 20.57 3.82
N GLY A 177 13.80 21.25 4.97
CA GLY A 177 14.65 21.03 6.13
C GLY A 177 14.62 19.58 6.64
N THR A 178 13.43 18.98 6.70
CA THR A 178 13.26 17.57 7.06
C THR A 178 13.90 16.65 6.02
N VAL A 179 13.71 16.93 4.73
CA VAL A 179 14.33 16.14 3.64
C VAL A 179 15.85 16.14 3.76
N ARG A 180 16.48 17.32 3.94
CA ARG A 180 17.94 17.45 4.17
C ARG A 180 18.41 16.64 5.37
N THR A 181 17.69 16.75 6.47
CA THR A 181 18.02 16.02 7.71
C THR A 181 18.01 14.52 7.47
N LEU A 182 16.99 13.98 6.81
CA LEU A 182 16.86 12.55 6.54
C LEU A 182 17.93 12.02 5.59
N VAL A 183 18.25 12.75 4.52
CA VAL A 183 19.39 12.40 3.67
C VAL A 183 20.69 12.40 4.48
N GLY A 184 20.87 13.36 5.37
CA GLY A 184 21.99 13.40 6.30
C GLY A 184 22.02 12.19 7.24
N VAL A 185 20.88 11.71 7.72
CA VAL A 185 20.76 10.48 8.52
C VAL A 185 21.24 9.26 7.71
N ILE A 186 20.76 9.09 6.48
CA ILE A 186 21.17 7.97 5.61
C ILE A 186 22.68 7.99 5.37
N LYS A 187 23.24 9.15 5.05
CA LYS A 187 24.70 9.31 4.88
C LYS A 187 25.47 8.90 6.13
N ARG A 188 25.07 9.36 7.34
CA ARG A 188 25.71 9.00 8.61
C ARG A 188 25.63 7.50 8.90
N LEU A 189 24.48 6.87 8.63
CA LEU A 189 24.31 5.43 8.84
C LEU A 189 25.23 4.63 7.90
N ARG A 190 25.34 5.02 6.64
CA ARG A 190 26.25 4.41 5.67
C ARG A 190 27.71 4.59 6.07
N GLU A 191 28.10 5.79 6.53
CA GLU A 191 29.47 6.02 7.07
C GLU A 191 29.75 5.15 8.30
N ALA A 192 28.76 4.97 9.19
CA ALA A 192 28.91 4.09 10.33
C ALA A 192 29.18 2.63 9.92
N SER A 193 28.50 2.13 8.88
CA SER A 193 28.71 0.77 8.36
C SER A 193 30.06 0.60 7.67
N ARG A 194 30.64 1.65 7.07
CA ARG A 194 31.97 1.63 6.43
C ARG A 194 33.13 1.45 7.41
N LYS A 195 32.92 1.72 8.71
CA LYS A 195 33.97 1.59 9.73
C LYS A 195 34.47 0.17 9.87
N ASN A 196 33.69 -0.83 9.50
CA ASN A 196 34.11 -2.22 9.41
C ASN A 196 34.02 -2.71 7.96
N PRO A 197 35.07 -2.55 7.14
CA PRO A 197 35.05 -2.95 5.75
C PRO A 197 34.86 -4.46 5.51
N ALA A 198 35.10 -5.29 6.52
CA ALA A 198 34.92 -6.74 6.47
C ALA A 198 33.47 -7.16 6.76
N ALA A 199 32.63 -6.27 7.27
CA ALA A 199 31.24 -6.56 7.55
C ALA A 199 30.43 -6.70 6.25
N PRO A 200 29.43 -7.61 6.20
CA PRO A 200 28.62 -7.81 5.00
C PRO A 200 27.84 -6.56 4.59
N GLU A 201 27.50 -5.70 5.53
CA GLU A 201 26.77 -4.45 5.31
C GLU A 201 27.65 -3.23 5.05
N ALA A 202 28.98 -3.41 4.91
CA ALA A 202 29.91 -2.28 4.75
C ALA A 202 29.52 -1.35 3.59
N GLY A 203 29.28 -0.06 3.89
CA GLY A 203 28.83 0.95 2.94
C GLY A 203 27.33 0.89 2.58
N LEU A 204 26.60 -0.05 3.17
CA LEU A 204 25.14 -0.15 3.13
C LEU A 204 24.54 0.42 4.42
N MET A 205 23.40 -0.14 4.87
CA MET A 205 22.81 0.22 6.15
C MET A 205 23.37 -0.67 7.27
N PRO A 206 23.61 -0.13 8.48
CA PRO A 206 24.06 -0.97 9.60
C PRO A 206 22.98 -1.99 9.98
N PRO A 207 23.33 -3.05 10.74
CA PRO A 207 22.37 -4.04 11.21
C PRO A 207 21.18 -3.37 11.88
N GLY A 208 19.98 -3.75 11.45
CA GLY A 208 18.73 -3.18 11.92
C GLY A 208 17.68 -4.21 12.27
N PHE A 209 16.57 -3.77 12.82
CA PHE A 209 15.46 -4.65 13.15
C PHE A 209 14.86 -5.24 11.87
N SER A 210 14.82 -6.56 11.83
CA SER A 210 14.27 -7.34 10.72
C SER A 210 12.82 -7.74 11.02
N ASP A 211 11.89 -7.09 10.36
CA ASP A 211 10.47 -7.45 10.45
C ASP A 211 10.05 -8.50 9.40
N GLY A 212 8.73 -8.68 9.20
CA GLY A 212 8.22 -9.69 8.26
C GLY A 212 8.55 -11.13 8.71
N GLY A 213 8.53 -11.36 10.02
CA GLY A 213 8.65 -12.69 10.62
C GLY A 213 10.07 -13.22 10.77
N ILE A 214 11.10 -12.39 10.56
CA ILE A 214 12.49 -12.75 10.81
C ILE A 214 12.85 -12.46 12.27
N GLY A 215 12.64 -11.23 12.71
CA GLY A 215 12.95 -10.77 14.06
C GLY A 215 14.44 -10.52 14.30
N GLY A 216 14.74 -9.85 15.41
CA GLY A 216 16.11 -9.55 15.82
C GLY A 216 16.77 -8.42 15.02
N ILE A 217 18.06 -8.21 15.29
CA ILE A 217 18.91 -7.21 14.63
C ILE A 217 19.85 -7.91 13.69
N ASN A 218 19.68 -7.69 12.38
CA ASN A 218 20.48 -8.37 11.36
C ASN A 218 20.96 -7.39 10.29
N ALA A 219 22.06 -7.76 9.61
CA ALA A 219 22.42 -7.17 8.34
C ALA A 219 21.43 -7.67 7.27
N GLU A 220 20.59 -6.79 6.75
CA GLU A 220 19.48 -7.15 5.87
C GLU A 220 19.27 -6.17 4.73
N TYR A 221 18.65 -6.63 3.66
CA TYR A 221 18.36 -5.81 2.50
C TYR A 221 17.09 -4.94 2.62
N THR A 222 16.16 -5.25 3.52
CA THR A 222 14.93 -4.45 3.71
C THR A 222 15.24 -2.99 4.05
N ASN A 223 16.18 -2.78 4.99
CA ASN A 223 16.63 -1.43 5.33
C ASN A 223 17.37 -0.74 4.16
N VAL A 224 18.09 -1.50 3.34
CA VAL A 224 18.78 -0.99 2.14
C VAL A 224 17.79 -0.54 1.08
N TYR A 225 16.80 -1.38 0.76
CA TYR A 225 15.82 -1.10 -0.28
C TYR A 225 15.07 0.21 -0.04
N TRP A 226 14.53 0.38 1.17
CA TRP A 226 13.76 1.57 1.48
C TRP A 226 14.62 2.83 1.57
N ASN A 227 15.85 2.74 2.05
CA ASN A 227 16.74 3.91 2.04
C ASN A 227 17.23 4.26 0.63
N LEU A 228 17.43 3.29 -0.26
CA LEU A 228 17.65 3.54 -1.68
C LEU A 228 16.43 4.20 -2.33
N ALA A 229 15.23 3.66 -2.12
CA ALA A 229 14.00 4.23 -2.67
C ALA A 229 13.76 5.67 -2.16
N GLY A 230 14.00 5.90 -0.87
CA GLY A 230 13.86 7.23 -0.27
C GLY A 230 14.90 8.22 -0.76
N LEU A 231 16.16 7.80 -0.89
CA LEU A 231 17.21 8.68 -1.42
C LEU A 231 16.97 9.01 -2.90
N ARG A 232 16.50 8.04 -3.71
CA ARG A 232 16.04 8.30 -5.08
C ARG A 232 14.91 9.32 -5.11
N ALA A 233 13.90 9.18 -4.25
CA ALA A 233 12.82 10.14 -4.12
C ALA A 233 13.32 11.54 -3.74
N ALA A 234 14.33 11.63 -2.84
CA ALA A 234 14.95 12.91 -2.47
C ALA A 234 15.71 13.55 -3.63
N VAL A 235 16.41 12.75 -4.46
CA VAL A 235 17.08 13.23 -5.69
C VAL A 235 16.06 13.81 -6.67
N GLU A 236 14.98 13.08 -6.94
CA GLU A 236 13.92 13.53 -7.85
C GLU A 236 13.21 14.78 -7.29
N ALA A 237 12.96 14.82 -5.98
CA ALA A 237 12.41 16.00 -5.31
C ALA A 237 13.33 17.22 -5.47
N ALA A 238 14.65 17.04 -5.27
CA ALA A 238 15.63 18.10 -5.43
C ALA A 238 15.67 18.64 -6.85
N ARG A 239 15.63 17.78 -7.86
CA ARG A 239 15.53 18.16 -9.28
C ARG A 239 14.25 18.94 -9.57
N LEU A 240 13.13 18.47 -9.03
CA LEU A 240 11.81 19.05 -9.27
C LEU A 240 11.69 20.49 -8.75
N ILE A 241 12.26 20.78 -7.57
CA ILE A 241 12.27 22.14 -6.98
C ILE A 241 13.55 22.92 -7.29
N GLN A 242 14.46 22.37 -8.11
CA GLN A 242 15.75 22.96 -8.47
C GLN A 242 16.64 23.25 -7.25
N ALA A 243 16.65 22.34 -6.28
CA ALA A 243 17.47 22.46 -5.09
C ALA A 243 18.96 22.23 -5.40
N PRO A 244 19.88 22.97 -4.75
CA PRO A 244 21.31 22.86 -5.02
C PRO A 244 21.93 21.49 -4.65
N GLU A 245 21.27 20.73 -3.79
CA GLU A 245 21.72 19.42 -3.33
C GLU A 245 21.56 18.29 -4.36
N ALA A 246 20.85 18.52 -5.47
CA ALA A 246 20.48 17.48 -6.43
C ALA A 246 21.68 16.65 -6.92
N ALA A 247 22.79 17.31 -7.30
CA ALA A 247 23.98 16.62 -7.81
C ALA A 247 24.70 15.81 -6.72
N ASP A 248 24.83 16.36 -5.50
CA ASP A 248 25.45 15.66 -4.37
C ASP A 248 24.64 14.43 -3.94
N TRP A 249 23.32 14.55 -3.91
CA TRP A 249 22.42 13.43 -3.55
C TRP A 249 22.36 12.37 -4.64
N GLU A 250 22.49 12.75 -5.90
CA GLU A 250 22.62 11.81 -7.00
C GLU A 250 23.92 11.00 -6.91
N ALA A 251 25.03 11.65 -6.59
CA ALA A 251 26.29 10.96 -6.39
C ALA A 251 26.20 9.97 -5.22
N GLU A 252 25.58 10.36 -4.11
CA GLU A 252 25.33 9.49 -2.96
C GLU A 252 24.42 8.30 -3.32
N TYR A 253 23.33 8.54 -4.06
CA TYR A 253 22.45 7.48 -4.53
C TYR A 253 23.20 6.49 -5.43
N SER A 254 23.99 6.99 -6.38
CA SER A 254 24.74 6.16 -7.32
C SER A 254 25.79 5.28 -6.61
N ASP A 255 26.51 5.83 -5.63
CA ASP A 255 27.44 5.07 -4.80
C ASP A 255 26.71 4.03 -3.92
N PHE A 256 25.59 4.40 -3.32
CA PHE A 256 24.78 3.48 -2.51
C PHE A 256 24.25 2.32 -3.37
N TRP A 257 23.69 2.64 -4.53
CA TRP A 257 23.17 1.65 -5.48
C TRP A 257 24.28 0.71 -5.99
N ALA A 258 25.45 1.25 -6.37
CA ALA A 258 26.59 0.44 -6.79
C ALA A 258 27.09 -0.49 -5.68
N THR A 259 27.15 0.00 -4.43
CA THR A 259 27.50 -0.79 -3.25
C THR A 259 26.49 -1.91 -3.01
N PHE A 260 25.19 -1.59 -3.13
CA PHE A 260 24.12 -2.58 -3.06
C PHE A 260 24.26 -3.66 -4.14
N ARG A 261 24.49 -3.29 -5.40
CA ARG A 261 24.64 -4.26 -6.50
C ARG A 261 25.83 -5.21 -6.28
N LYS A 262 26.94 -4.69 -5.73
CA LYS A 262 28.11 -5.51 -5.37
C LYS A 262 27.76 -6.51 -4.26
N ALA A 263 27.08 -6.08 -3.21
CA ALA A 263 26.65 -6.96 -2.12
C ALA A 263 25.61 -7.99 -2.60
N ALA A 264 24.61 -7.57 -3.39
CA ALA A 264 23.62 -8.46 -3.97
C ALA A 264 24.25 -9.56 -4.84
N LYS A 265 25.26 -9.22 -5.64
CA LYS A 265 26.01 -10.21 -6.42
C LYS A 265 26.79 -11.21 -5.54
N ARG A 266 27.33 -10.77 -4.40
CA ARG A 266 28.02 -11.61 -3.42
C ARG A 266 27.06 -12.61 -2.76
N ASP A 267 25.83 -12.14 -2.40
CA ASP A 267 24.91 -12.87 -1.55
C ASP A 267 23.84 -13.64 -2.34
N ALA A 268 23.74 -13.41 -3.66
CA ALA A 268 22.84 -14.13 -4.51
C ALA A 268 23.11 -15.64 -4.47
N LYS A 269 22.04 -16.43 -4.33
CA LYS A 269 22.08 -17.89 -4.25
C LYS A 269 21.46 -18.52 -5.48
N PRO A 270 21.99 -19.68 -5.93
CA PRO A 270 21.38 -20.43 -7.03
C PRO A 270 19.92 -20.81 -6.70
N TYR A 271 19.07 -20.68 -7.69
CA TYR A 271 17.69 -21.14 -7.69
C TYR A 271 17.45 -22.00 -8.93
N ARG A 272 16.21 -22.36 -9.24
CA ARG A 272 15.90 -23.21 -10.40
C ARG A 272 16.30 -22.53 -11.73
N ASP A 273 16.57 -23.33 -12.73
CA ASP A 273 16.80 -22.90 -14.14
C ASP A 273 17.92 -21.85 -14.31
N GLY A 274 18.93 -21.89 -13.42
CA GLY A 274 20.05 -20.96 -13.47
C GLY A 274 19.74 -19.56 -12.93
N LEU A 275 18.57 -19.32 -12.40
CA LEU A 275 18.21 -18.08 -11.73
C LEU A 275 19.01 -17.89 -10.45
N MET A 276 19.32 -16.66 -10.11
CA MET A 276 20.02 -16.27 -8.90
C MET A 276 19.14 -15.36 -8.06
N ILE A 277 18.66 -15.87 -6.91
CA ILE A 277 17.81 -15.12 -5.98
C ILE A 277 18.63 -14.40 -4.93
N LEU A 278 18.12 -13.25 -4.45
CA LEU A 278 18.70 -12.52 -3.33
C LEU A 278 17.90 -12.80 -2.05
N PRO A 279 18.49 -13.49 -1.05
CA PRO A 279 17.89 -13.61 0.27
C PRO A 279 17.72 -12.25 0.93
N VAL A 280 16.80 -12.13 1.89
CA VAL A 280 16.61 -10.88 2.64
C VAL A 280 17.78 -10.56 3.56
N LEU A 281 18.41 -11.59 4.14
CA LEU A 281 19.59 -11.43 5.02
C LEU A 281 20.90 -11.50 4.23
N MET A 282 21.86 -10.64 4.58
CA MET A 282 23.21 -10.65 4.03
C MET A 282 24.01 -11.84 4.59
N ALA A 283 24.90 -12.41 3.79
CA ALA A 283 25.75 -13.52 4.21
C ALA A 283 27.00 -13.03 5.02
N PRO A 284 27.45 -13.75 6.06
CA PRO A 284 26.85 -14.98 6.58
C PRO A 284 25.57 -14.71 7.39
N SER A 285 24.57 -15.53 7.23
CA SER A 285 23.26 -15.35 7.86
C SER A 285 22.71 -16.68 8.37
N PRO A 286 21.78 -16.67 9.35
CA PRO A 286 21.00 -17.85 9.71
C PRO A 286 20.34 -18.47 8.47
N ASP A 287 20.17 -19.78 8.49
CA ASP A 287 19.43 -20.47 7.44
C ASP A 287 17.92 -20.23 7.64
N ILE A 288 17.34 -19.48 6.70
CA ILE A 288 15.92 -19.18 6.64
C ILE A 288 15.38 -19.52 5.26
N LEU A 289 14.10 -19.83 5.19
CA LEU A 289 13.45 -20.08 3.90
C LEU A 289 13.63 -18.85 2.99
N PRO A 290 14.05 -19.04 1.74
CA PRO A 290 14.33 -17.93 0.80
C PRO A 290 13.17 -16.95 0.62
N VAL A 291 11.91 -17.42 0.77
CA VAL A 291 10.70 -16.59 0.64
C VAL A 291 10.46 -15.67 1.84
N ARG A 292 11.12 -15.93 2.99
CA ARG A 292 10.92 -15.13 4.21
C ARG A 292 11.38 -13.69 4.01
N GLY A 293 10.56 -12.74 4.49
CA GLY A 293 10.89 -11.32 4.52
C GLY A 293 10.99 -10.63 3.15
N GLN A 294 10.52 -11.25 2.07
CA GLN A 294 10.62 -10.70 0.71
C GLN A 294 9.67 -9.51 0.43
N TRP A 295 8.92 -9.06 1.43
CA TRP A 295 7.97 -7.96 1.26
C TRP A 295 8.62 -6.67 0.76
N ALA A 296 9.77 -6.29 1.33
CA ALA A 296 10.48 -5.09 0.92
C ALA A 296 11.18 -5.24 -0.43
N PHE A 297 11.45 -6.47 -0.88
CA PHE A 297 11.92 -6.69 -2.25
C PHE A 297 10.83 -6.28 -3.26
N CYS A 298 9.58 -6.67 -3.05
CA CYS A 298 8.48 -6.21 -3.90
C CYS A 298 8.37 -4.67 -3.88
N HIS A 299 8.54 -4.04 -2.72
CA HIS A 299 8.57 -2.58 -2.62
C HIS A 299 9.78 -1.94 -3.31
N ALA A 300 10.91 -2.63 -3.36
CA ALA A 300 12.08 -2.18 -4.13
C ALA A 300 11.81 -2.19 -5.63
N VAL A 301 11.01 -3.17 -6.12
CA VAL A 301 10.54 -3.20 -7.51
C VAL A 301 9.52 -2.07 -7.72
N PHE A 302 8.45 -2.01 -6.92
CA PHE A 302 7.45 -0.95 -6.93
C PHE A 302 6.87 -0.74 -5.52
N PRO A 303 6.83 0.50 -5.00
CA PRO A 303 7.01 1.79 -5.66
C PRO A 303 8.46 2.29 -5.71
N GLY A 304 9.43 1.58 -5.11
CA GLY A 304 10.82 2.03 -5.02
C GLY A 304 11.53 2.20 -6.37
N GLN A 305 11.16 1.38 -7.37
CA GLN A 305 11.71 1.46 -8.73
C GLN A 305 13.26 1.47 -8.75
N ILE A 306 13.88 0.69 -7.86
CA ILE A 306 15.35 0.55 -7.82
C ILE A 306 15.86 -0.54 -8.78
N PHE A 307 14.96 -1.30 -9.38
CA PHE A 307 15.24 -2.30 -10.42
C PHE A 307 14.59 -1.90 -11.74
N GLU A 308 15.32 -2.05 -12.83
CA GLU A 308 14.74 -1.94 -14.16
C GLU A 308 13.78 -3.12 -14.41
N PRO A 309 12.77 -2.97 -15.30
CA PRO A 309 11.79 -4.03 -15.58
C PRO A 309 12.37 -5.35 -16.09
N ASP A 310 13.57 -5.32 -16.65
CA ASP A 310 14.27 -6.50 -17.17
C ASP A 310 15.42 -6.97 -16.27
N ASP A 311 15.58 -6.39 -15.07
CA ASP A 311 16.64 -6.77 -14.13
C ASP A 311 16.56 -8.27 -13.79
N PRO A 312 17.65 -9.06 -14.02
CA PRO A 312 17.63 -10.49 -13.77
C PRO A 312 17.35 -10.85 -12.32
N LEU A 313 17.80 -10.02 -11.36
CA LEU A 313 17.56 -10.23 -9.93
C LEU A 313 16.07 -10.04 -9.58
N ALA A 314 15.44 -9.00 -10.15
CA ALA A 314 14.01 -8.78 -9.97
C ALA A 314 13.20 -9.97 -10.50
N ARG A 315 13.51 -10.43 -11.71
CA ARG A 315 12.84 -11.59 -12.32
C ARG A 315 13.05 -12.88 -11.53
N ALA A 316 14.26 -13.11 -11.02
CA ALA A 316 14.56 -14.32 -10.24
C ALA A 316 13.82 -14.35 -8.91
N ASN A 317 13.80 -13.23 -8.17
CA ASN A 317 13.05 -13.16 -6.91
C ASN A 317 11.53 -13.21 -7.15
N MET A 318 11.01 -12.66 -8.25
CA MET A 318 9.60 -12.85 -8.62
C MET A 318 9.29 -14.32 -8.93
N ALA A 319 10.17 -15.04 -9.64
CA ALA A 319 10.00 -16.47 -9.88
C ALA A 319 10.00 -17.29 -8.56
N LEU A 320 10.83 -16.92 -7.58
CA LEU A 320 10.76 -17.49 -6.24
C LEU A 320 9.38 -17.28 -5.60
N LEU A 321 8.80 -16.09 -5.72
CA LEU A 321 7.48 -15.79 -5.17
C LEU A 321 6.37 -16.51 -5.95
N ASP A 322 6.52 -16.65 -7.27
CA ASP A 322 5.59 -17.40 -8.13
C ASP A 322 5.52 -18.88 -7.73
N ASP A 323 6.65 -19.46 -7.32
CA ASP A 323 6.73 -20.88 -6.91
C ASP A 323 6.22 -21.10 -5.47
N ASN A 324 6.07 -20.06 -4.66
CA ASN A 324 5.67 -20.14 -3.26
C ASN A 324 4.31 -19.50 -3.02
N GLN A 325 3.27 -20.08 -3.60
CA GLN A 325 1.90 -19.58 -3.48
C GLN A 325 0.96 -20.60 -2.83
N SER A 326 -0.04 -20.07 -2.13
CA SER A 326 -1.23 -20.76 -1.70
C SER A 326 -2.44 -19.87 -1.95
N GLU A 327 -3.52 -20.41 -2.51
CA GLU A 327 -4.77 -19.69 -2.78
C GLU A 327 -4.57 -18.42 -3.65
N GLY A 328 -3.56 -18.43 -4.53
CA GLY A 328 -3.21 -17.33 -5.43
C GLY A 328 -2.40 -16.19 -4.81
N LEU A 329 -2.04 -16.30 -3.53
CA LEU A 329 -1.16 -15.35 -2.83
C LEU A 329 0.13 -16.00 -2.38
N VAL A 330 1.17 -15.19 -2.16
CA VAL A 330 2.46 -15.68 -1.69
C VAL A 330 2.34 -16.21 -0.26
N TYR A 331 2.97 -17.35 -0.01
CA TYR A 331 2.88 -18.12 1.21
C TYR A 331 4.21 -18.14 1.97
N GLY A 332 4.14 -18.04 3.30
CA GLY A 332 5.29 -18.20 4.19
C GLY A 332 6.30 -17.03 4.19
N THR A 333 5.89 -15.87 3.67
CA THR A 333 6.78 -14.68 3.59
C THR A 333 6.73 -13.80 4.85
N GLY A 334 5.67 -13.89 5.66
CA GLY A 334 5.37 -13.01 6.79
C GLY A 334 5.77 -13.57 8.16
N TRP A 335 5.01 -13.17 9.19
CA TRP A 335 5.20 -13.57 10.59
C TRP A 335 4.95 -15.06 10.81
N MET A 336 4.01 -15.65 10.07
CA MET A 336 3.70 -17.07 10.12
C MET A 336 4.50 -17.81 9.04
N ALA A 337 5.24 -18.87 9.46
CA ALA A 337 5.99 -19.70 8.50
C ALA A 337 5.07 -20.44 7.50
N ASN A 338 3.81 -20.64 7.87
CA ASN A 338 2.77 -21.27 7.10
C ASN A 338 1.55 -20.35 6.92
N GLY A 339 1.78 -19.06 6.79
CA GLY A 339 0.74 -18.03 6.66
C GLY A 339 0.69 -17.41 5.28
N ILE A 340 -0.46 -16.82 4.99
CA ILE A 340 -0.69 -15.88 3.90
C ILE A 340 -0.74 -14.49 4.51
N TRP A 341 0.24 -13.66 4.18
CA TRP A 341 0.24 -12.25 4.53
C TRP A 341 -0.63 -11.51 3.51
N ASN A 342 -1.90 -11.25 3.87
CA ASN A 342 -2.95 -10.89 2.92
C ASN A 342 -2.58 -9.73 2.00
N TYR A 343 -2.15 -8.61 2.55
CA TYR A 343 -1.85 -7.43 1.74
C TYR A 343 -0.45 -7.45 1.08
N PHE A 344 0.40 -8.42 1.43
CA PHE A 344 1.56 -8.73 0.62
C PHE A 344 1.17 -9.10 -0.81
N GLY A 345 -0.03 -9.67 -1.00
CA GLY A 345 -0.61 -9.90 -2.32
C GLY A 345 -0.55 -8.64 -3.19
N SER A 346 -0.90 -7.47 -2.64
CA SER A 346 -0.81 -6.21 -3.39
C SER A 346 0.63 -5.85 -3.76
N PHE A 347 1.61 -6.06 -2.86
CA PHE A 347 3.02 -5.77 -3.17
C PHE A 347 3.52 -6.62 -4.33
N TYR A 348 3.18 -7.91 -4.28
CA TYR A 348 3.48 -8.89 -5.31
C TYR A 348 2.74 -8.56 -6.62
N GLY A 349 1.45 -8.19 -6.57
CA GLY A 349 0.68 -7.74 -7.72
C GLY A 349 1.25 -6.48 -8.37
N HIS A 350 1.65 -5.48 -7.58
CA HIS A 350 2.30 -4.28 -8.06
C HIS A 350 3.66 -4.56 -8.71
N ALA A 351 4.46 -5.48 -8.12
CA ALA A 351 5.73 -5.87 -8.72
C ALA A 351 5.52 -6.53 -10.09
N HIS A 352 4.53 -7.44 -10.23
CA HIS A 352 4.16 -7.98 -11.53
C HIS A 352 3.70 -6.92 -12.52
N LEU A 353 2.84 -5.99 -12.09
CA LEU A 353 2.37 -4.90 -12.93
C LEU A 353 3.54 -4.05 -13.43
N TRP A 354 4.46 -3.68 -12.53
CA TRP A 354 5.65 -2.90 -12.88
C TRP A 354 6.56 -3.62 -13.86
N LEU A 355 6.69 -4.94 -13.76
CA LEU A 355 7.47 -5.78 -14.66
C LEU A 355 6.71 -6.12 -15.97
N GLY A 356 5.56 -5.49 -16.24
CA GLY A 356 4.78 -5.64 -17.47
C GLY A 356 3.84 -6.85 -17.48
N ASN A 357 3.60 -7.50 -16.34
CA ASN A 357 2.69 -8.63 -16.24
C ASN A 357 1.33 -8.21 -15.63
N GLY A 358 0.61 -7.34 -16.33
CA GLY A 358 -0.71 -6.85 -15.93
C GLY A 358 -1.74 -7.95 -15.69
N PRO A 359 -1.84 -9.00 -16.56
CA PRO A 359 -2.77 -10.11 -16.30
C PRO A 359 -2.54 -10.82 -14.96
N LYS A 360 -1.28 -11.10 -14.58
CA LYS A 360 -0.97 -11.70 -13.28
C LYS A 360 -1.36 -10.78 -12.11
N ALA A 361 -1.10 -9.48 -12.25
CA ALA A 361 -1.51 -8.49 -11.24
C ALA A 361 -3.04 -8.45 -11.07
N ALA A 362 -3.81 -8.62 -12.15
CA ALA A 362 -5.27 -8.73 -12.11
C ALA A 362 -5.74 -10.01 -11.39
N GLU A 363 -5.10 -11.17 -11.64
CA GLU A 363 -5.36 -12.41 -10.91
C GLU A 363 -5.11 -12.23 -9.40
N VAL A 364 -4.01 -11.59 -9.05
CA VAL A 364 -3.65 -11.30 -7.64
C VAL A 364 -4.67 -10.39 -6.96
N LEU A 365 -5.27 -9.42 -7.68
CA LEU A 365 -6.36 -8.62 -7.13
C LEU A 365 -7.53 -9.49 -6.66
N TYR A 366 -7.94 -10.46 -7.47
CA TYR A 366 -9.02 -11.40 -7.11
C TYR A 366 -8.62 -12.34 -5.97
N ALA A 367 -7.40 -12.86 -5.98
CA ALA A 367 -6.90 -13.67 -4.87
C ALA A 367 -6.88 -12.88 -3.56
N PHE A 368 -6.42 -11.63 -3.59
CA PHE A 368 -6.43 -10.74 -2.42
C PHE A 368 -7.87 -10.47 -1.94
N ALA A 369 -8.80 -10.17 -2.85
CA ALA A 369 -10.21 -9.99 -2.53
C ALA A 369 -10.84 -11.21 -1.86
N ASN A 370 -10.53 -12.42 -2.34
CA ASN A 370 -11.04 -13.67 -1.79
C ASN A 370 -10.63 -13.96 -0.34
N HIS A 371 -9.58 -13.31 0.14
CA HIS A 371 -9.13 -13.41 1.54
C HIS A 371 -9.77 -12.35 2.45
N ALA A 372 -10.64 -11.47 1.91
CA ALA A 372 -11.40 -10.53 2.72
C ALA A 372 -12.48 -11.25 3.54
N SER A 373 -12.78 -10.71 4.72
CA SER A 373 -13.97 -11.10 5.46
C SER A 373 -15.25 -10.70 4.70
N PRO A 374 -16.43 -11.25 5.06
CA PRO A 374 -17.70 -10.84 4.46
C PRO A 374 -18.02 -9.34 4.58
N LEU A 375 -17.33 -8.62 5.47
CA LEU A 375 -17.47 -7.17 5.65
C LEU A 375 -16.42 -6.36 4.84
N GLY A 376 -15.67 -6.99 3.95
CA GLY A 376 -14.64 -6.34 3.14
C GLY A 376 -13.47 -5.80 3.96
N ALA A 377 -12.94 -6.63 4.87
CA ALA A 377 -11.81 -6.32 5.72
C ALA A 377 -10.85 -7.50 5.80
N TRP A 378 -9.57 -7.24 5.99
CA TRP A 378 -8.54 -8.27 6.13
C TRP A 378 -7.88 -8.22 7.50
N ARG A 379 -7.38 -9.37 7.93
CA ARG A 379 -6.31 -9.45 8.92
C ARG A 379 -4.97 -9.17 8.25
N GLU A 380 -3.94 -8.92 9.04
CA GLU A 380 -2.58 -8.84 8.50
C GLU A 380 -2.19 -10.18 7.88
N GLU A 381 -2.20 -11.26 8.67
CA GLU A 381 -1.81 -12.58 8.20
C GLU A 381 -2.72 -13.67 8.79
N GLN A 382 -2.94 -14.73 8.02
CA GLN A 382 -3.78 -15.87 8.40
C GLN A 382 -3.27 -17.17 7.76
N PRO A 383 -3.57 -18.35 8.34
CA PRO A 383 -3.28 -19.60 7.66
C PRO A 383 -4.18 -19.79 6.43
N PRO A 384 -3.75 -20.61 5.46
CA PRO A 384 -4.64 -21.05 4.36
C PRO A 384 -5.91 -21.73 4.88
N ALA A 385 -6.96 -21.74 4.05
CA ALA A 385 -8.22 -22.36 4.38
C ALA A 385 -8.06 -23.85 4.77
N GLY A 386 -8.76 -24.25 5.81
CA GLY A 386 -8.69 -25.64 6.33
C GLY A 386 -7.43 -25.98 7.14
N GLN A 387 -6.46 -25.06 7.24
CA GLN A 387 -5.26 -25.26 8.07
C GLN A 387 -5.38 -24.60 9.44
N ASP A 388 -6.54 -24.06 9.74
CA ASP A 388 -6.85 -23.44 11.02
C ASP A 388 -6.88 -24.49 12.13
N LYS A 389 -5.90 -24.51 13.02
CA LYS A 389 -5.96 -25.31 14.23
C LYS A 389 -6.97 -24.67 15.19
N LYS A 390 -7.73 -25.47 15.94
CA LYS A 390 -8.63 -24.96 16.99
C LYS A 390 -7.91 -23.89 17.83
N GLY A 391 -8.41 -22.65 17.77
CA GLY A 391 -7.75 -21.52 18.40
C GLY A 391 -6.72 -20.80 17.51
N GLY A 392 -6.89 -20.85 16.18
CA GLY A 392 -5.97 -20.39 15.12
C GLY A 392 -5.12 -19.17 15.47
N THR A 393 -3.84 -19.24 15.08
CA THR A 393 -2.93 -18.12 15.21
C THR A 393 -3.20 -17.16 14.07
N PHE A 394 -3.65 -15.96 14.40
CA PHE A 394 -3.79 -14.84 13.47
C PHE A 394 -2.83 -13.75 13.87
N VAL A 395 -2.38 -12.95 12.90
CA VAL A 395 -1.52 -11.79 13.14
C VAL A 395 -2.28 -10.51 12.78
N GLY A 396 -2.06 -9.48 13.57
CA GLY A 396 -2.53 -8.13 13.35
C GLY A 396 -4.01 -7.89 13.64
N ASP A 397 -4.43 -6.68 13.32
CA ASP A 397 -5.80 -6.18 13.49
C ASP A 397 -6.73 -6.65 12.36
N MET A 398 -8.03 -6.55 12.60
CA MET A 398 -9.07 -6.61 11.56
C MET A 398 -10.17 -5.60 11.89
N PRO A 399 -10.37 -4.57 11.04
CA PRO A 399 -9.66 -4.29 9.79
C PRO A 399 -8.20 -3.91 9.99
N HIS A 400 -7.33 -4.36 9.09
CA HIS A 400 -5.97 -3.87 8.93
C HIS A 400 -5.97 -2.84 7.78
N ASN A 401 -5.80 -1.56 8.09
CA ASN A 401 -6.04 -0.51 7.09
C ASN A 401 -4.91 -0.34 6.07
N TRP A 402 -3.72 -0.89 6.34
CA TRP A 402 -2.75 -1.04 5.25
C TRP A 402 -3.30 -1.98 4.17
N ALA A 403 -3.97 -3.09 4.55
CA ALA A 403 -4.65 -3.95 3.58
C ALA A 403 -5.74 -3.21 2.80
N SER A 404 -6.57 -2.41 3.50
CA SER A 404 -7.58 -1.57 2.85
C SER A 404 -6.97 -0.58 1.85
N ALA A 405 -5.86 0.07 2.23
CA ALA A 405 -5.14 1.00 1.35
C ALA A 405 -4.52 0.28 0.15
N GLU A 406 -3.95 -0.90 0.35
CA GLU A 406 -3.36 -1.70 -0.72
C GLU A 406 -4.38 -2.18 -1.74
N PHE A 407 -5.60 -2.50 -1.31
CA PHE A 407 -6.68 -2.84 -2.24
C PHE A 407 -7.03 -1.64 -3.13
N ILE A 408 -7.20 -0.44 -2.55
CA ILE A 408 -7.44 0.80 -3.29
C ILE A 408 -6.30 1.08 -4.27
N ARG A 409 -5.05 0.98 -3.81
CA ARG A 409 -3.84 1.24 -4.61
C ARG A 409 -3.74 0.26 -5.78
N LEU A 410 -3.98 -1.02 -5.55
CA LEU A 410 -3.90 -2.04 -6.60
C LEU A 410 -4.97 -1.82 -7.67
N VAL A 411 -6.25 -1.62 -7.28
CA VAL A 411 -7.33 -1.28 -8.22
C VAL A 411 -6.97 -0.05 -9.06
N ARG A 412 -6.49 1.02 -8.41
CA ARG A 412 -6.08 2.25 -9.11
C ARG A 412 -4.95 1.98 -10.09
N ASN A 413 -3.90 1.27 -9.67
CA ASN A 413 -2.70 1.09 -10.46
C ASN A 413 -2.88 0.11 -11.63
N LEU A 414 -3.78 -0.86 -11.51
CA LEU A 414 -4.19 -1.70 -12.65
C LEU A 414 -4.86 -0.89 -13.77
N LEU A 415 -5.53 0.20 -13.42
CA LEU A 415 -6.25 1.06 -14.37
C LEU A 415 -5.44 2.26 -14.86
N VAL A 416 -4.55 2.80 -14.01
CA VAL A 416 -3.67 3.91 -14.37
C VAL A 416 -2.37 3.83 -13.57
N LEU A 417 -1.23 3.89 -14.26
CA LEU A 417 0.10 3.77 -13.65
C LEU A 417 1.08 4.74 -14.32
N GLU A 418 1.85 5.44 -13.52
CA GLU A 418 2.92 6.32 -13.98
C GLU A 418 4.23 5.54 -14.17
N ARG A 419 4.87 5.74 -15.33
CA ARG A 419 6.19 5.20 -15.66
C ARG A 419 7.09 6.32 -16.18
N GLY A 420 7.92 6.91 -15.31
CA GLY A 420 8.76 8.04 -15.69
C GLY A 420 7.93 9.24 -16.18
N GLN A 421 7.99 9.54 -17.47
CA GLN A 421 7.23 10.62 -18.10
C GLN A 421 6.00 10.13 -18.90
N GLU A 422 5.61 8.89 -18.71
CA GLU A 422 4.49 8.24 -19.38
C GLU A 422 3.34 7.95 -18.41
N LEU A 423 2.11 8.04 -18.87
CA LEU A 423 0.92 7.61 -18.16
C LEU A 423 0.34 6.39 -18.89
N HIS A 424 0.40 5.25 -18.24
CA HIS A 424 -0.11 3.99 -18.75
C HIS A 424 -1.53 3.77 -18.22
N VAL A 425 -2.48 3.41 -19.11
CA VAL A 425 -3.87 3.12 -18.74
C VAL A 425 -4.26 1.72 -19.16
N LEU A 426 -5.05 1.04 -18.33
CA LEU A 426 -5.62 -0.28 -18.53
C LEU A 426 -4.59 -1.42 -18.61
N GLU A 427 -3.35 -1.24 -18.11
CA GLU A 427 -2.29 -2.25 -18.19
C GLU A 427 -2.66 -3.56 -17.46
N GLY A 428 -3.36 -3.43 -16.32
CA GLY A 428 -3.83 -4.56 -15.52
C GLY A 428 -5.34 -4.73 -15.51
N LEU A 429 -6.06 -4.23 -16.53
CA LEU A 429 -7.53 -4.36 -16.60
C LEU A 429 -7.96 -5.83 -16.55
N PRO A 430 -8.74 -6.25 -15.53
CA PRO A 430 -9.25 -7.62 -15.47
C PRO A 430 -10.16 -7.92 -16.65
N ARG A 431 -9.90 -9.02 -17.35
CA ARG A 431 -10.72 -9.42 -18.50
C ARG A 431 -12.19 -9.68 -18.11
N SER A 432 -12.43 -10.13 -16.89
CA SER A 432 -13.77 -10.33 -16.31
C SER A 432 -14.61 -9.05 -16.22
N TRP A 433 -13.99 -7.86 -16.34
CA TRP A 433 -14.72 -6.57 -16.33
C TRP A 433 -15.21 -6.14 -17.72
N LEU A 434 -15.00 -6.96 -18.75
CA LEU A 434 -15.31 -6.64 -20.14
C LEU A 434 -16.55 -7.38 -20.63
N PHE A 435 -17.64 -7.33 -19.89
CA PHE A 435 -18.94 -7.87 -20.30
C PHE A 435 -19.86 -6.78 -20.86
N ALA A 436 -20.92 -7.19 -21.55
CA ALA A 436 -21.89 -6.28 -22.19
C ALA A 436 -22.44 -5.25 -21.19
N ASN A 437 -22.42 -3.97 -21.58
CA ASN A 437 -22.81 -2.80 -20.77
C ASN A 437 -21.93 -2.55 -19.53
N ALA A 438 -20.78 -3.23 -19.38
CA ALA A 438 -19.87 -2.94 -18.28
C ALA A 438 -19.28 -1.54 -18.39
N GLU A 439 -19.13 -0.87 -17.26
CA GLU A 439 -18.50 0.45 -17.17
C GLU A 439 -17.42 0.46 -16.09
N THR A 440 -16.22 0.91 -16.47
CA THR A 440 -15.10 1.15 -15.55
C THR A 440 -14.73 2.62 -15.61
N ALA A 441 -14.66 3.31 -14.49
CA ALA A 441 -14.37 4.73 -14.47
C ALA A 441 -13.40 5.14 -13.36
N LEU A 442 -12.57 6.13 -13.69
CA LEU A 442 -11.76 6.92 -12.76
C LEU A 442 -12.22 8.37 -12.89
N LYS A 443 -12.47 9.03 -11.76
CA LYS A 443 -12.86 10.44 -11.73
C LYS A 443 -11.82 11.26 -10.95
N ASP A 444 -11.10 12.12 -11.67
CA ASP A 444 -10.11 13.06 -11.12
C ASP A 444 -9.10 12.41 -10.16
N VAL A 445 -8.69 11.19 -10.50
CA VAL A 445 -7.71 10.42 -9.69
C VAL A 445 -6.35 11.09 -9.79
N ALA A 446 -5.72 11.31 -8.65
CA ALA A 446 -4.41 11.94 -8.59
C ALA A 446 -3.32 11.09 -9.26
N THR A 447 -2.46 11.74 -10.04
CA THR A 447 -1.26 11.18 -10.67
C THR A 447 -0.07 12.13 -10.49
N ASP A 448 1.14 11.68 -10.82
CA ASP A 448 2.35 12.51 -10.82
C ASP A 448 2.27 13.73 -11.76
N PHE A 449 1.29 13.72 -12.64
CA PHE A 449 1.07 14.75 -13.65
C PHE A 449 -0.15 15.64 -13.39
N GLY A 450 -0.87 15.39 -12.30
CA GLY A 450 -2.16 15.96 -11.96
C GLY A 450 -3.31 14.97 -12.12
N PRO A 451 -4.56 15.40 -11.94
CA PRO A 451 -5.72 14.49 -11.98
C PRO A 451 -5.97 13.93 -13.39
N VAL A 452 -6.34 12.66 -13.44
CA VAL A 452 -6.78 11.96 -14.64
C VAL A 452 -8.19 11.45 -14.45
N SER A 453 -9.00 11.53 -15.50
CA SER A 453 -10.30 10.85 -15.58
C SER A 453 -10.29 9.87 -16.74
N LEU A 454 -10.90 8.70 -16.52
CA LEU A 454 -10.99 7.60 -17.48
C LEU A 454 -12.42 7.04 -17.44
N HIS A 455 -12.99 6.73 -18.60
CA HIS A 455 -14.26 6.01 -18.70
C HIS A 455 -14.18 4.98 -19.83
N LEU A 456 -14.23 3.72 -19.48
CA LEU A 456 -14.32 2.59 -20.39
C LEU A 456 -15.73 2.03 -20.33
N LYS A 457 -16.41 2.00 -21.46
CA LYS A 457 -17.78 1.45 -21.61
C LYS A 457 -17.80 0.39 -22.69
N VAL A 458 -18.26 -0.80 -22.34
CA VAL A 458 -18.48 -1.91 -23.27
C VAL A 458 -19.87 -1.78 -23.91
N SER A 459 -19.96 -2.01 -25.21
CA SER A 459 -21.22 -1.99 -25.97
C SER A 459 -22.22 -3.04 -25.47
N ALA A 460 -23.49 -2.84 -25.76
CA ALA A 460 -24.56 -3.76 -25.35
C ALA A 460 -24.44 -5.17 -25.98
N ASP A 461 -23.78 -5.28 -27.12
CA ASP A 461 -23.52 -6.55 -27.79
C ASP A 461 -22.16 -7.19 -27.41
N GLY A 462 -21.36 -6.50 -26.58
CA GLY A 462 -20.05 -6.93 -26.13
C GLY A 462 -18.96 -6.98 -27.23
N ARG A 463 -19.19 -6.34 -28.38
CA ARG A 463 -18.28 -6.42 -29.55
C ARG A 463 -17.32 -5.25 -29.68
N SER A 464 -17.58 -4.18 -28.95
CA SER A 464 -16.73 -3.00 -28.93
C SER A 464 -16.71 -2.35 -27.55
N ALA A 465 -15.72 -1.52 -27.32
CA ALA A 465 -15.66 -0.66 -26.15
C ALA A 465 -15.30 0.76 -26.58
N THR A 466 -15.84 1.74 -25.87
CA THR A 466 -15.42 3.14 -25.98
C THR A 466 -14.61 3.50 -24.75
N LEU A 467 -13.40 4.00 -24.94
CA LEU A 467 -12.55 4.52 -23.87
C LEU A 467 -12.39 6.02 -24.03
N ALA A 468 -12.78 6.79 -23.01
CA ALA A 468 -12.49 8.21 -22.90
C ALA A 468 -11.40 8.42 -21.84
N VAL A 469 -10.36 9.16 -22.17
CA VAL A 469 -9.27 9.51 -21.23
C VAL A 469 -9.06 11.01 -21.25
N THR A 470 -9.37 11.69 -20.16
CA THR A 470 -9.05 13.11 -19.96
C THR A 470 -7.70 13.21 -19.27
N LYS A 471 -6.67 13.55 -20.05
CA LYS A 471 -5.29 13.58 -19.55
C LYS A 471 -5.01 14.84 -18.71
N PRO A 472 -4.08 14.75 -17.73
CA PRO A 472 -3.59 15.91 -17.00
C PRO A 472 -2.91 16.96 -17.90
N GLU A 473 -2.97 18.22 -17.49
CA GLU A 473 -2.14 19.30 -18.08
C GLU A 473 -0.81 19.36 -17.34
N SER A 474 0.17 18.68 -17.89
CA SER A 474 1.53 18.72 -17.31
C SER A 474 2.58 18.68 -18.41
N PRO A 475 3.55 19.58 -18.40
CA PRO A 475 4.67 19.53 -19.33
C PRO A 475 5.58 18.33 -19.09
N ARG A 476 5.49 17.68 -17.92
CA ARG A 476 6.22 16.47 -17.58
C ARG A 476 5.61 15.21 -18.22
N LEU A 477 4.31 15.21 -18.55
CA LEU A 477 3.66 14.10 -19.22
C LEU A 477 3.98 14.13 -20.73
N LYS A 478 4.81 13.19 -21.16
CA LYS A 478 5.24 13.11 -22.59
C LYS A 478 4.40 12.13 -23.39
N LYS A 479 3.85 11.09 -22.77
CA LYS A 479 3.17 10.02 -23.50
C LYS A 479 2.00 9.45 -22.70
N LEU A 480 0.88 9.23 -23.37
CA LEU A 480 -0.25 8.42 -22.88
C LEU A 480 -0.19 7.07 -23.61
N VAL A 481 -0.09 6.00 -22.83
CA VAL A 481 -0.04 4.62 -23.34
C VAL A 481 -1.34 3.91 -22.96
N VAL A 482 -2.07 3.41 -23.94
CA VAL A 482 -3.29 2.62 -23.74
C VAL A 482 -2.95 1.15 -23.98
N HIS A 483 -3.12 0.33 -22.95
CA HIS A 483 -2.88 -1.11 -23.05
C HIS A 483 -4.18 -1.81 -23.43
N LEU A 484 -4.23 -2.34 -24.66
CA LEU A 484 -5.42 -3.01 -25.16
C LEU A 484 -5.42 -4.51 -24.82
N GLY A 485 -4.25 -5.12 -24.64
CA GLY A 485 -4.13 -6.54 -24.28
C GLY A 485 -4.82 -7.49 -25.26
N ALA A 486 -5.00 -8.74 -24.84
CA ALA A 486 -5.62 -9.79 -25.64
C ALA A 486 -7.16 -9.66 -25.81
N TRP A 487 -7.77 -8.65 -25.17
CA TRP A 487 -9.22 -8.42 -25.27
C TRP A 487 -9.61 -7.55 -26.47
N ALA A 488 -8.68 -6.78 -27.00
CA ALA A 488 -8.91 -6.01 -28.22
C ALA A 488 -8.60 -6.87 -29.46
N ARG A 489 -9.45 -6.76 -30.47
CA ARG A 489 -9.20 -7.39 -31.77
C ARG A 489 -8.08 -6.67 -32.48
N GLU A 490 -7.22 -7.39 -33.17
CA GLU A 490 -6.29 -6.81 -34.14
C GLU A 490 -7.06 -5.97 -35.17
N GLY A 491 -6.62 -4.74 -35.37
CA GLY A 491 -7.27 -3.80 -36.28
C GLY A 491 -7.08 -2.35 -35.87
N LYS A 492 -7.70 -1.47 -36.65
CA LYS A 492 -7.58 -0.02 -36.42
C LYS A 492 -8.47 0.42 -35.26
N VAL A 493 -7.85 0.84 -34.17
CA VAL A 493 -8.53 1.60 -33.12
C VAL A 493 -8.77 3.02 -33.65
N LEU A 494 -10.02 3.44 -33.70
CA LEU A 494 -10.36 4.81 -34.08
C LEU A 494 -10.07 5.72 -32.89
N THR A 495 -9.34 6.80 -33.14
CA THR A 495 -8.98 7.78 -32.12
C THR A 495 -9.43 9.16 -32.57
N SER A 496 -10.13 9.84 -31.69
CA SER A 496 -10.44 11.26 -31.83
C SER A 496 -10.02 12.03 -30.58
N ARG A 497 -9.99 13.34 -30.66
CA ARG A 497 -9.64 14.19 -29.53
C ARG A 497 -10.57 15.39 -29.46
N GLU A 498 -11.08 15.63 -28.25
CA GLU A 498 -11.83 16.83 -27.91
C GLU A 498 -11.20 17.51 -26.70
N GLY A 499 -10.57 18.65 -26.90
CA GLY A 499 -9.82 19.35 -25.86
C GLY A 499 -8.68 18.47 -25.28
N ARG A 500 -8.81 18.06 -24.01
CA ARG A 500 -7.88 17.18 -23.31
C ARG A 500 -8.31 15.73 -23.31
N THR A 501 -9.51 15.44 -23.80
CA THR A 501 -10.07 14.09 -23.81
C THR A 501 -9.71 13.39 -25.12
N TYR A 502 -9.15 12.21 -24.98
CA TYR A 502 -8.90 11.27 -26.07
C TYR A 502 -9.99 10.21 -26.05
N LEU A 503 -10.60 9.96 -27.20
CA LEU A 503 -11.64 8.97 -27.38
C LEU A 503 -11.08 7.83 -28.26
N PHE A 504 -11.27 6.61 -27.81
CA PHE A 504 -10.84 5.40 -28.49
C PHE A 504 -12.04 4.49 -28.70
N GLU A 505 -12.32 4.11 -29.94
CA GLU A 505 -13.27 3.05 -30.27
C GLU A 505 -12.49 1.76 -30.52
N ILE A 506 -12.72 0.77 -29.69
CA ILE A 506 -11.89 -0.44 -29.62
C ILE A 506 -12.75 -1.65 -29.99
N PRO A 507 -12.51 -2.31 -31.14
CA PRO A 507 -13.10 -3.60 -31.45
C PRO A 507 -12.64 -4.66 -30.45
N MET A 508 -13.57 -5.47 -29.94
CA MET A 508 -13.25 -6.49 -28.94
C MET A 508 -13.22 -7.89 -29.55
N VAL A 509 -12.37 -8.75 -29.00
CA VAL A 509 -12.39 -10.20 -29.26
C VAL A 509 -13.57 -10.80 -28.49
N LYS A 510 -14.32 -11.73 -29.14
CA LYS A 510 -15.42 -12.45 -28.49
C LYS A 510 -14.93 -13.44 -27.44
#